data_a9721df78c0b92664ccc8a79db0ccfbe
#
_entry.id   a9721df78c0b92664ccc8a79db0ccfbe
#
_cell.length_a   1.000
_cell.length_b   1.000
_cell.length_c   1.000
_cell.angle_alpha   90.00
_cell.angle_beta   90.00
_cell.angle_gamma   90.00
#
_symmetry.space_group_name_H-M   'P 1'
#
loop_
_entity.id
_entity.type
_entity.pdbx_description
1 polymer ?
#
loop_
_entity_poly.entity_id
_entity_poly.type
_entity_poly.pdbx_seq_one_letter_code
_entity_poly.pdbx_strand_id
1 'polypeptide(L)'
;MLFRSDVKSVCGDYPAVISFDLGHIELGDTMSLDKVPFTKIRKEILNQYKRGGMSSLSWHLRNPLTGGDSWDVSDTTVVKSILPGGANHEKFTGWVSKVSAFINSLQTEEGVKVPVLFRPWHEHTGSWFWWGEKLCTPEEYKALWHITVDILRNDGVDNALYAYSPGSEPQDTAQYLKRYPGDELIDLIG
;
A
#
# COMPACT_ATOMS: atom_id res chain seq x y z
N MET A 1 -24.59 -9.49 0.05
CA MET A 1 -24.82 -8.08 0.46
C MET A 1 -24.34 -7.20 -0.68
N LEU A 2 -25.23 -6.41 -1.30
CA LEU A 2 -24.83 -5.44 -2.32
C LEU A 2 -23.96 -4.38 -1.66
N PHE A 3 -22.83 -4.04 -2.26
CA PHE A 3 -21.98 -2.93 -1.83
C PHE A 3 -22.81 -1.65 -1.99
N ARG A 4 -23.33 -1.10 -0.90
CA ARG A 4 -23.98 0.21 -0.92
C ARG A 4 -22.89 1.24 -0.68
N SER A 5 -22.62 2.08 -1.69
CA SER A 5 -21.83 3.27 -1.46
C SER A 5 -22.64 4.26 -0.65
N ASP A 6 -22.20 4.62 0.54
CA ASP A 6 -22.84 5.64 1.36
C ASP A 6 -22.90 6.98 0.62
N VAL A 7 -21.84 7.29 -0.14
CA VAL A 7 -21.80 8.49 -1.01
C VAL A 7 -22.95 8.45 -2.02
N LYS A 8 -23.14 7.33 -2.74
CA LYS A 8 -24.25 7.22 -3.70
C LYS A 8 -25.62 7.32 -3.03
N SER A 9 -25.77 6.82 -1.81
CA SER A 9 -27.05 6.91 -1.08
C SER A 9 -27.39 8.34 -0.68
N VAL A 10 -26.38 9.21 -0.51
CA VAL A 10 -26.55 10.61 -0.11
C VAL A 10 -26.58 11.55 -1.33
N CYS A 11 -25.66 11.36 -2.28
CA CYS A 11 -25.45 12.27 -3.41
C CYS A 11 -26.09 11.79 -4.73
N GLY A 12 -26.61 10.56 -4.77
CA GLY A 12 -27.15 9.96 -6.00
C GLY A 12 -26.11 9.39 -6.96
N ASP A 13 -24.82 9.59 -6.71
CA ASP A 13 -23.72 9.10 -7.55
C ASP A 13 -22.59 8.48 -6.74
N TYR A 14 -21.70 7.73 -7.40
CA TYR A 14 -20.54 7.11 -6.79
C TYR A 14 -19.40 8.13 -6.57
N PRO A 15 -18.53 7.93 -5.56
CA PRO A 15 -17.33 8.76 -5.40
C PRO A 15 -16.38 8.55 -6.58
N ALA A 16 -15.63 9.61 -6.95
CA ALA A 16 -14.62 9.52 -8.00
C ALA A 16 -13.44 8.61 -7.60
N VAL A 17 -13.14 8.51 -6.30
CA VAL A 17 -12.11 7.65 -5.74
C VAL A 17 -12.71 6.77 -4.66
N ILE A 18 -12.36 5.47 -4.69
CA ILE A 18 -12.63 4.51 -3.62
C ILE A 18 -11.32 3.95 -3.08
N SER A 19 -11.31 3.55 -1.81
CA SER A 19 -10.10 2.99 -1.18
C SER A 19 -10.38 1.61 -0.60
N PHE A 20 -9.37 0.73 -0.68
CA PHE A 20 -9.34 -0.57 -0.03
C PHE A 20 -8.00 -0.78 0.66
N ASP A 21 -7.98 -1.65 1.65
CA ASP A 21 -6.74 -2.09 2.28
C ASP A 21 -6.38 -3.51 1.86
N LEU A 22 -5.09 -3.75 1.60
CA LEU A 22 -4.55 -5.05 1.21
C LEU A 22 -3.98 -5.87 2.38
N GLY A 23 -4.07 -5.36 3.62
CA GLY A 23 -3.58 -6.08 4.80
C GLY A 23 -4.12 -7.50 4.85
N HIS A 24 -3.29 -8.45 5.26
CA HIS A 24 -3.47 -9.90 5.25
C HIS A 24 -3.24 -10.59 3.89
N ILE A 25 -3.09 -9.86 2.78
CA ILE A 25 -2.72 -10.48 1.51
C ILE A 25 -1.35 -11.16 1.62
N GLU A 26 -0.43 -10.59 2.40
CA GLU A 26 0.89 -11.13 2.67
C GLU A 26 0.86 -12.49 3.36
N LEU A 27 -0.19 -12.76 4.13
CA LEU A 27 -0.40 -14.07 4.78
C LEU A 27 -0.95 -15.12 3.82
N GLY A 28 -1.48 -14.72 2.67
CA GLY A 28 -2.18 -15.59 1.74
C GLY A 28 -3.64 -15.83 2.14
N ASP A 29 -4.20 -14.95 2.98
CA ASP A 29 -5.59 -15.00 3.37
C ASP A 29 -6.50 -14.70 2.18
N THR A 30 -7.73 -15.16 2.24
CA THR A 30 -8.75 -14.87 1.21
C THR A 30 -9.49 -13.55 1.45
N MET A 31 -9.30 -12.95 2.62
CA MET A 31 -9.93 -11.68 3.05
C MET A 31 -8.90 -10.71 3.58
N SER A 32 -9.14 -9.42 3.33
CA SER A 32 -8.34 -8.34 3.93
C SER A 32 -8.56 -8.25 5.46
N LEU A 33 -7.74 -7.44 6.11
CA LEU A 33 -7.87 -7.15 7.54
C LEU A 33 -9.28 -6.60 7.89
N ASP A 34 -9.96 -5.93 6.95
CA ASP A 34 -11.34 -5.44 7.09
C ASP A 34 -12.40 -6.52 6.83
N LYS A 35 -11.98 -7.78 6.73
CA LYS A 35 -12.84 -8.94 6.44
C LYS A 35 -13.59 -8.82 5.10
N VAL A 36 -13.02 -8.11 4.14
CA VAL A 36 -13.53 -8.03 2.77
C VAL A 36 -12.77 -9.03 1.89
N PRO A 37 -13.47 -9.94 1.18
CA PRO A 37 -12.81 -10.88 0.28
C PRO A 37 -12.02 -10.16 -0.82
N PHE A 38 -10.77 -10.57 -1.10
CA PHE A 38 -9.96 -9.98 -2.16
C PHE A 38 -10.61 -10.10 -3.55
N THR A 39 -11.37 -11.15 -3.79
CA THR A 39 -12.18 -11.28 -5.02
C THR A 39 -13.24 -10.19 -5.14
N LYS A 40 -13.81 -9.73 -4.01
CA LYS A 40 -14.76 -8.62 -3.99
C LYS A 40 -14.04 -7.29 -4.18
N ILE A 41 -12.90 -7.07 -3.52
CA ILE A 41 -12.06 -5.87 -3.72
C ILE A 41 -11.72 -5.75 -5.21
N ARG A 42 -11.20 -6.81 -5.83
CA ARG A 42 -10.91 -6.85 -7.26
C ARG A 42 -12.14 -6.47 -8.11
N LYS A 43 -13.28 -7.07 -7.84
CA LYS A 43 -14.53 -6.79 -8.58
C LYS A 43 -14.93 -5.30 -8.48
N GLU A 44 -14.83 -4.71 -7.28
CA GLU A 44 -15.22 -3.32 -7.07
C GLU A 44 -14.22 -2.34 -7.72
N ILE A 45 -12.92 -2.66 -7.76
CA ILE A 45 -11.92 -1.90 -8.52
C ILE A 45 -12.26 -1.89 -10.00
N LEU A 46 -12.59 -3.05 -10.60
CA LEU A 46 -12.99 -3.13 -12.00
C LEU A 46 -14.30 -2.36 -12.26
N ASN A 47 -15.26 -2.44 -11.35
CA ASN A 47 -16.50 -1.66 -11.44
C ASN A 47 -16.22 -0.15 -11.36
N GLN A 48 -15.31 0.27 -10.48
CA GLN A 48 -14.92 1.67 -10.34
C GLN A 48 -14.25 2.19 -11.61
N TYR A 49 -13.35 1.42 -12.20
CA TYR A 49 -12.73 1.75 -13.48
C TYR A 49 -13.76 1.88 -14.61
N LYS A 50 -14.70 0.95 -14.72
CA LYS A 50 -15.80 1.00 -15.70
C LYS A 50 -16.66 2.27 -15.58
N ARG A 51 -16.74 2.86 -14.38
CA ARG A 51 -17.44 4.14 -14.13
C ARG A 51 -16.58 5.37 -14.40
N GLY A 52 -15.32 5.21 -14.79
CA GLY A 52 -14.37 6.31 -14.97
C GLY A 52 -13.74 6.83 -13.68
N GLY A 53 -13.91 6.10 -12.57
CA GLY A 53 -13.32 6.45 -11.28
C GLY A 53 -11.99 5.73 -11.03
N MET A 54 -11.30 6.11 -9.97
CA MET A 54 -10.00 5.58 -9.53
C MET A 54 -10.15 4.78 -8.24
N SER A 55 -9.24 3.83 -8.04
CA SER A 55 -9.15 3.08 -6.78
C SER A 55 -7.79 3.32 -6.12
N SER A 56 -7.80 3.56 -4.81
CA SER A 56 -6.60 3.63 -3.97
C SER A 56 -6.47 2.35 -3.15
N LEU A 57 -5.23 1.89 -2.98
CA LEU A 57 -4.88 0.70 -2.20
C LEU A 57 -3.88 1.06 -1.13
N SER A 58 -4.26 0.97 0.13
CA SER A 58 -3.34 0.97 1.26
C SER A 58 -2.91 -0.44 1.62
N TRP A 59 -1.90 -0.58 2.47
CA TRP A 59 -1.43 -1.87 2.91
C TRP A 59 -0.96 -1.81 4.36
N HIS A 60 -1.82 -2.24 5.29
CA HIS A 60 -1.52 -2.42 6.70
C HIS A 60 -1.03 -3.85 6.94
N LEU A 61 0.18 -4.14 6.47
CA LEU A 61 0.75 -5.48 6.59
C LEU A 61 1.20 -5.81 8.01
N ARG A 62 1.28 -7.10 8.29
CA ARG A 62 1.81 -7.61 9.56
C ARG A 62 3.27 -7.17 9.75
N ASN A 63 3.71 -7.12 11.01
CA ASN A 63 5.11 -6.90 11.33
C ASN A 63 5.93 -8.15 10.91
N PRO A 64 6.86 -8.02 9.95
CA PRO A 64 7.60 -9.17 9.41
C PRO A 64 8.60 -9.79 10.40
N LEU A 65 9.03 -9.03 11.41
CA LEU A 65 9.99 -9.48 12.42
C LEU A 65 9.30 -10.18 13.58
N THR A 66 8.30 -9.53 14.16
CA THR A 66 7.63 -10.01 15.39
C THR A 66 6.43 -10.92 15.11
N GLY A 67 5.83 -10.80 13.91
CA GLY A 67 4.55 -11.44 13.58
C GLY A 67 3.33 -10.71 14.13
N GLY A 68 3.51 -9.57 14.81
CA GLY A 68 2.46 -8.67 15.25
C GLY A 68 1.72 -8.00 14.09
N ASP A 69 0.84 -7.06 14.36
CA ASP A 69 0.14 -6.27 13.34
C ASP A 69 0.97 -5.04 12.91
N SER A 70 0.39 -4.16 12.11
CA SER A 70 1.04 -2.94 11.66
C SER A 70 1.34 -1.95 12.79
N TRP A 71 0.60 -2.03 13.89
CA TRP A 71 0.77 -1.21 15.11
C TRP A 71 1.76 -1.81 16.10
N ASP A 72 2.34 -2.97 15.83
CA ASP A 72 3.38 -3.54 16.69
C ASP A 72 4.69 -2.78 16.52
N VAL A 73 4.91 -1.83 17.40
CA VAL A 73 6.10 -0.95 17.46
C VAL A 73 7.11 -1.39 18.55
N SER A 74 7.04 -2.64 18.97
CA SER A 74 7.87 -3.19 20.05
C SER A 74 9.35 -3.32 19.67
N ASP A 75 9.68 -3.30 18.38
CA ASP A 75 11.06 -3.42 17.89
C ASP A 75 11.34 -2.35 16.82
N THR A 76 12.45 -1.62 16.95
CA THR A 76 12.88 -0.56 16.03
C THR A 76 13.75 -1.08 14.88
N THR A 77 14.05 -2.37 14.84
CA THR A 77 14.88 -2.99 13.79
C THR A 77 14.07 -3.66 12.69
N VAL A 78 12.75 -3.53 12.71
CA VAL A 78 11.85 -4.18 11.76
C VAL A 78 12.22 -3.82 10.32
N VAL A 79 12.28 -2.52 9.99
CA VAL A 79 12.63 -2.07 8.64
C VAL A 79 14.02 -2.57 8.25
N LYS A 80 15.01 -2.41 9.11
CA LYS A 80 16.37 -2.92 8.86
C LYS A 80 16.38 -4.42 8.56
N SER A 81 15.53 -5.20 9.24
CA SER A 81 15.48 -6.67 9.06
C SER A 81 14.98 -7.12 7.69
N ILE A 82 14.24 -6.27 6.98
CA ILE A 82 13.66 -6.58 5.67
C ILE A 82 14.42 -5.96 4.49
N LEU A 83 15.36 -5.05 4.76
CA LEU A 83 16.25 -4.52 3.72
C LEU A 83 17.22 -5.60 3.21
N PRO A 84 17.85 -5.42 2.04
CA PRO A 84 18.84 -6.36 1.50
C PRO A 84 19.92 -6.74 2.53
N GLY A 85 20.10 -8.05 2.74
CA GLY A 85 20.99 -8.60 3.77
C GLY A 85 20.35 -8.76 5.15
N GLY A 86 19.14 -8.27 5.37
CA GLY A 86 18.39 -8.49 6.60
C GLY A 86 17.77 -9.89 6.68
N ALA A 87 17.58 -10.39 7.89
CA ALA A 87 17.11 -11.78 8.13
C ALA A 87 15.68 -12.06 7.61
N ASN A 88 14.86 -11.02 7.43
CA ASN A 88 13.49 -11.13 6.93
C ASN A 88 13.32 -10.64 5.49
N HIS A 89 14.41 -10.37 4.76
CA HIS A 89 14.35 -9.84 3.40
C HIS A 89 13.59 -10.76 2.44
N GLU A 90 13.90 -12.05 2.42
CA GLU A 90 13.21 -13.02 1.56
C GLU A 90 11.71 -13.14 1.89
N LYS A 91 11.39 -13.15 3.19
CA LYS A 91 9.99 -13.16 3.66
C LYS A 91 9.24 -11.93 3.15
N PHE A 92 9.83 -10.75 3.28
CA PHE A 92 9.24 -9.50 2.83
C PHE A 92 9.09 -9.45 1.31
N THR A 93 10.11 -9.89 0.56
CA THR A 93 10.04 -10.03 -0.90
C THR A 93 8.84 -10.89 -1.31
N GLY A 94 8.68 -12.06 -0.71
CA GLY A 94 7.52 -12.92 -0.97
C GLY A 94 6.17 -12.27 -0.61
N TRP A 95 6.14 -11.40 0.37
CA TRP A 95 4.94 -10.64 0.73
C TRP A 95 4.59 -9.58 -0.31
N VAL A 96 5.60 -8.81 -0.79
CA VAL A 96 5.40 -7.83 -1.87
C VAL A 96 4.97 -8.53 -3.16
N SER A 97 5.55 -9.70 -3.48
CA SER A 97 5.15 -10.47 -4.68
C SER A 97 3.68 -10.91 -4.65
N LYS A 98 3.07 -11.11 -3.48
CA LYS A 98 1.62 -11.36 -3.40
C LYS A 98 0.80 -10.10 -3.72
N VAL A 99 1.27 -8.92 -3.30
CA VAL A 99 0.68 -7.63 -3.72
C VAL A 99 0.83 -7.45 -5.22
N SER A 100 2.01 -7.75 -5.78
CA SER A 100 2.26 -7.73 -7.23
C SER A 100 1.27 -8.60 -7.99
N ALA A 101 1.06 -9.84 -7.53
CA ALA A 101 0.11 -10.77 -8.14
C ALA A 101 -1.33 -10.23 -8.12
N PHE A 102 -1.73 -9.60 -7.02
CA PHE A 102 -3.05 -8.97 -6.92
C PHE A 102 -3.19 -7.80 -7.90
N ILE A 103 -2.25 -6.86 -7.93
CA ILE A 103 -2.29 -5.69 -8.82
C ILE A 103 -2.25 -6.14 -10.28
N ASN A 104 -1.40 -7.10 -10.66
CA ASN A 104 -1.36 -7.68 -12.00
C ASN A 104 -2.67 -8.38 -12.41
N SER A 105 -3.45 -8.87 -11.45
CA SER A 105 -4.77 -9.46 -11.71
C SER A 105 -5.86 -8.44 -12.06
N LEU A 106 -5.60 -7.15 -11.87
CA LEU A 106 -6.55 -6.07 -12.14
C LEU A 106 -6.60 -5.77 -13.63
N GLN A 107 -7.32 -6.61 -14.36
CA GLN A 107 -7.50 -6.51 -15.81
C GLN A 107 -8.98 -6.63 -16.15
N THR A 108 -9.40 -5.88 -17.18
CA THR A 108 -10.74 -6.03 -17.79
C THR A 108 -10.83 -7.37 -18.53
N GLU A 109 -12.04 -7.71 -19.01
CA GLU A 109 -12.24 -8.92 -19.82
C GLU A 109 -11.49 -8.87 -21.14
N GLU A 110 -11.22 -7.65 -21.64
CA GLU A 110 -10.41 -7.40 -22.85
C GLU A 110 -8.90 -7.39 -22.59
N GLY A 111 -8.47 -7.66 -21.37
CA GLY A 111 -7.06 -7.69 -20.98
C GLY A 111 -6.42 -6.32 -20.73
N VAL A 112 -7.23 -5.25 -20.63
CA VAL A 112 -6.73 -3.91 -20.30
C VAL A 112 -6.39 -3.86 -18.80
N LYS A 113 -5.13 -3.55 -18.47
CA LYS A 113 -4.71 -3.36 -17.09
C LYS A 113 -5.38 -2.14 -16.47
N VAL A 114 -5.95 -2.30 -15.29
CA VAL A 114 -6.67 -1.24 -14.57
C VAL A 114 -5.70 -0.52 -13.65
N PRO A 115 -5.48 0.79 -13.82
CA PRO A 115 -4.57 1.56 -12.98
C PRO A 115 -5.14 1.72 -11.56
N VAL A 116 -4.25 1.65 -10.57
CA VAL A 116 -4.56 1.88 -9.17
C VAL A 116 -3.55 2.82 -8.53
N LEU A 117 -3.97 3.57 -7.53
CA LEU A 117 -3.10 4.36 -6.70
C LEU A 117 -2.65 3.49 -5.52
N PHE A 118 -1.41 3.02 -5.53
CA PHE A 118 -0.84 2.26 -4.43
C PHE A 118 -0.21 3.20 -3.41
N ARG A 119 -0.67 3.13 -2.17
CA ARG A 119 -0.33 4.02 -1.07
C ARG A 119 0.21 3.20 0.13
N PRO A 120 1.37 2.51 -0.03
CA PRO A 120 2.04 1.85 1.08
C PRO A 120 2.72 2.88 1.98
N TRP A 121 3.16 2.44 3.17
CA TRP A 121 4.02 3.21 4.08
C TRP A 121 3.47 4.59 4.45
N HIS A 122 2.15 4.74 4.43
CA HIS A 122 1.45 6.00 4.73
C HIS A 122 1.57 6.36 6.22
N GLU A 123 1.27 7.64 6.54
CA GLU A 123 1.29 8.17 7.91
C GLU A 123 2.63 7.94 8.64
N HIS A 124 3.71 7.86 7.89
CA HIS A 124 5.05 7.49 8.37
C HIS A 124 5.72 8.56 9.24
N THR A 125 5.19 9.76 9.29
CA THR A 125 5.64 10.86 10.16
C THR A 125 5.15 10.67 11.59
N GLY A 126 4.09 9.88 11.81
CA GLY A 126 3.71 9.34 13.08
C GLY A 126 4.59 8.15 13.51
N SER A 127 4.33 7.62 14.72
CA SER A 127 5.11 6.52 15.29
C SER A 127 4.25 5.36 15.76
N TRP A 128 3.04 5.24 15.19
CA TRP A 128 2.09 4.17 15.50
C TRP A 128 2.17 2.95 14.59
N PHE A 129 2.91 3.05 13.48
CA PHE A 129 3.22 1.91 12.62
C PHE A 129 4.69 1.54 12.72
N TRP A 130 5.04 0.26 12.51
CA TRP A 130 6.43 -0.22 12.57
C TRP A 130 7.36 0.42 11.51
N TRP A 131 6.82 1.12 10.51
CA TRP A 131 7.56 1.95 9.55
C TRP A 131 7.57 3.45 9.90
N GLY A 132 7.06 3.82 11.08
CA GLY A 132 6.91 5.19 11.54
C GLY A 132 8.24 5.89 11.87
N GLU A 133 8.15 7.20 12.18
CA GLU A 133 9.31 8.08 12.32
C GLU A 133 10.31 7.62 13.39
N LYS A 134 9.82 7.12 14.53
CA LYS A 134 10.68 6.65 15.62
C LYS A 134 11.13 5.21 15.47
N LEU A 135 10.64 4.49 14.47
CA LEU A 135 10.83 3.04 14.30
C LEU A 135 11.89 2.70 13.23
N CYS A 136 12.23 3.66 12.38
CA CYS A 136 13.31 3.51 11.40
C CYS A 136 13.87 4.89 11.00
N THR A 137 15.11 4.91 10.53
CA THR A 137 15.73 6.15 10.05
C THR A 137 15.11 6.61 8.72
N PRO A 138 15.29 7.88 8.32
CA PRO A 138 14.87 8.35 7.00
C PRO A 138 15.45 7.51 5.86
N GLU A 139 16.73 7.10 5.97
CA GLU A 139 17.43 6.29 4.96
C GLU A 139 16.82 4.89 4.86
N GLU A 140 16.53 4.24 5.99
CA GLU A 140 15.86 2.95 6.02
C GLU A 140 14.46 3.03 5.42
N TYR A 141 13.71 4.09 5.70
CA TYR A 141 12.38 4.29 5.12
C TYR A 141 12.44 4.52 3.60
N LYS A 142 13.39 5.34 3.12
CA LYS A 142 13.62 5.51 1.68
C LYS A 142 14.01 4.19 1.01
N ALA A 143 14.92 3.43 1.64
CA ALA A 143 15.30 2.10 1.15
C ALA A 143 14.10 1.13 1.11
N LEU A 144 13.18 1.21 2.08
CA LEU A 144 11.95 0.43 2.09
C LEU A 144 11.07 0.74 0.87
N TRP A 145 10.93 2.02 0.49
CA TRP A 145 10.25 2.42 -0.73
C TRP A 145 10.92 1.84 -1.98
N HIS A 146 12.25 2.01 -2.10
CA HIS A 146 13.00 1.50 -3.25
C HIS A 146 12.82 0.00 -3.44
N ILE A 147 13.04 -0.80 -2.40
CA ILE A 147 12.90 -2.26 -2.52
C ILE A 147 11.46 -2.67 -2.85
N THR A 148 10.46 -1.97 -2.30
CA THR A 148 9.05 -2.26 -2.59
C THR A 148 8.73 -2.03 -4.06
N VAL A 149 9.10 -0.87 -4.60
CA VAL A 149 8.83 -0.51 -6.00
C VAL A 149 9.65 -1.39 -6.96
N ASP A 150 10.91 -1.69 -6.62
CA ASP A 150 11.77 -2.56 -7.43
C ASP A 150 11.19 -3.98 -7.54
N ILE A 151 10.68 -4.55 -6.45
CA ILE A 151 10.03 -5.86 -6.48
C ILE A 151 8.78 -5.80 -7.34
N LEU A 152 7.89 -4.80 -7.14
CA LEU A 152 6.69 -4.63 -7.95
C LEU A 152 7.01 -4.54 -9.45
N ARG A 153 7.99 -3.70 -9.82
CA ARG A 153 8.43 -3.55 -11.22
C ARG A 153 9.03 -4.84 -11.79
N ASN A 154 9.86 -5.54 -11.02
CA ASN A 154 10.45 -6.82 -11.42
C ASN A 154 9.40 -7.92 -11.60
N ASP A 155 8.31 -7.87 -10.83
CA ASP A 155 7.14 -8.76 -10.95
C ASP A 155 6.19 -8.32 -12.09
N GLY A 156 6.54 -7.30 -12.88
CA GLY A 156 5.79 -6.84 -14.05
C GLY A 156 4.58 -5.95 -13.75
N VAL A 157 4.53 -5.32 -12.56
CA VAL A 157 3.51 -4.33 -12.24
C VAL A 157 3.82 -3.01 -12.97
N ASP A 158 2.95 -2.62 -13.89
CA ASP A 158 3.03 -1.40 -14.71
C ASP A 158 1.73 -0.56 -14.66
N ASN A 159 0.79 -0.96 -13.81
CA ASN A 159 -0.50 -0.31 -13.61
C ASN A 159 -0.69 0.24 -12.19
N ALA A 160 0.39 0.47 -11.45
CA ALA A 160 0.36 1.14 -10.16
C ALA A 160 0.97 2.54 -10.26
N LEU A 161 0.27 3.54 -9.73
CA LEU A 161 0.79 4.86 -9.41
C LEU A 161 1.12 4.89 -7.91
N TYR A 162 2.25 5.47 -7.54
CA TYR A 162 2.74 5.44 -6.16
C TYR A 162 2.47 6.75 -5.44
N ALA A 163 1.82 6.67 -4.27
CA ALA A 163 1.47 7.83 -3.46
C ALA A 163 2.33 7.92 -2.18
N TYR A 164 3.09 9.01 -2.06
CA TYR A 164 3.75 9.39 -0.82
C TYR A 164 2.78 10.16 0.06
N SER A 165 2.50 9.63 1.24
CA SER A 165 1.41 10.12 2.10
C SER A 165 1.86 10.17 3.57
N PRO A 166 2.57 11.23 3.98
CA PRO A 166 2.85 11.47 5.40
C PRO A 166 1.57 11.71 6.20
N GLY A 167 1.68 11.73 7.51
CA GLY A 167 0.60 12.18 8.40
C GLY A 167 0.53 13.71 8.45
N SER A 168 -0.19 14.23 9.43
CA SER A 168 -0.39 15.69 9.63
C SER A 168 0.71 16.37 10.46
N GLU A 169 1.77 15.62 10.85
CA GLU A 169 2.82 16.10 11.76
C GLU A 169 3.79 17.12 11.13
N PRO A 170 4.15 17.04 9.83
CA PRO A 170 5.09 17.97 9.23
C PRO A 170 4.57 19.42 9.28
N GLN A 171 5.40 20.35 9.77
CA GLN A 171 5.08 21.77 9.90
C GLN A 171 5.62 22.61 8.75
N ASP A 172 6.55 22.05 7.96
CA ASP A 172 7.20 22.72 6.84
C ASP A 172 7.63 21.70 5.76
N THR A 173 8.06 22.21 4.62
CA THR A 173 8.52 21.43 3.48
C THR A 173 9.72 20.53 3.83
N ALA A 174 10.65 20.98 4.66
CA ALA A 174 11.83 20.21 5.01
C ALA A 174 11.45 18.97 5.83
N GLN A 175 10.52 19.11 6.77
CA GLN A 175 9.98 17.98 7.54
C GLN A 175 9.16 17.04 6.65
N TYR A 176 8.33 17.59 5.75
CA TYR A 176 7.55 16.81 4.81
C TYR A 176 8.45 15.95 3.90
N LEU A 177 9.54 16.53 3.37
CA LEU A 177 10.45 15.86 2.44
C LEU A 177 11.57 15.05 3.12
N LYS A 178 11.70 15.09 4.44
CA LYS A 178 12.77 14.41 5.19
C LYS A 178 12.91 12.94 4.83
N ARG A 179 11.79 12.26 4.60
CA ARG A 179 11.70 10.83 4.29
C ARG A 179 11.26 10.56 2.84
N TYR A 180 11.19 11.59 2.00
CA TYR A 180 10.76 11.46 0.61
C TYR A 180 11.76 10.61 -0.21
N PRO A 181 11.29 9.55 -0.88
CA PRO A 181 12.19 8.58 -1.51
C PRO A 181 12.70 9.00 -2.89
N GLY A 182 12.15 10.07 -3.49
CA GLY A 182 12.57 10.60 -4.80
C GLY A 182 11.47 10.61 -5.85
N ASP A 183 11.60 11.53 -6.80
CA ASP A 183 10.62 11.75 -7.87
C ASP A 183 10.54 10.57 -8.86
N GLU A 184 11.59 9.74 -8.93
CA GLU A 184 11.63 8.55 -9.78
C GLU A 184 10.74 7.40 -9.28
N LEU A 185 10.29 7.49 -8.04
CA LEU A 185 9.42 6.48 -7.42
C LEU A 185 7.99 6.97 -7.23
N ILE A 186 7.79 8.27 -7.01
CA ILE A 186 6.53 8.82 -6.53
C ILE A 186 5.80 9.57 -7.63
N ASP A 187 4.56 9.20 -7.88
CA ASP A 187 3.68 9.84 -8.86
C ASP A 187 2.75 10.87 -8.22
N LEU A 188 2.45 10.71 -6.92
CA LEU A 188 1.51 11.57 -6.21
C LEU A 188 2.00 11.83 -4.78
N ILE A 189 1.90 13.10 -4.36
CA ILE A 189 2.14 13.53 -2.98
C ILE A 189 0.81 13.94 -2.34
N GLY A 190 0.58 13.56 -1.05
CA GLY A 190 -0.68 13.80 -0.33
C GLY A 190 -0.47 14.36 1.07
#